data_62d8d738e471080c2d18ba4fc629c745
#
_entry.id   62d8d738e471080c2d18ba4fc629c745
#
_cell.length_a   1.000
_cell.length_b   1.000
_cell.length_c   1.000
_cell.angle_alpha   90.00
_cell.angle_beta   90.00
_cell.angle_gamma   90.00
#
_symmetry.space_group_name_H-M   'P 1'
#
loop_
_entity.id
_entity.type
_entity.pdbx_description
1 polymer ?
#
loop_
_entity_poly.entity_id
_entity_poly.type
_entity_poly.pdbx_seq_one_letter_code
_entity_poly.pdbx_strand_id
1 'polypeptide(L)'
;INGVLQSLDPYSAYMSPELFKEMQTDTRGEFGGLGIEIGMEAGVVKVISPIDDTPAAKAGIKSGDYIVKIDNIQVQGKSLMEAVKLMRGPVGTSIELTIRRKNIKKPIKIKITRQIIEVKSVSSKILGDKKNLGYIRLKSFNENSDKQFNQIIREYEKSNKIDGYILDLRNNPGGLLTQAINITDFFLDDGEIVSTKARKRSETRKFFARKGDEIKGKPIIVLINNGSASASEIFAGALKDHKRAIILGENSYGKGSVQSIIPLQDGGGIRLTISKYYLPSGDSISEVGVTPDIFVEEFGDNFQINSETDNQLNYAIKLFNS
;
A
#
# COMPACT_ATOMS: atom_id res chain seq x y z
N ILE A 1 16.77 17.79 17.63
CA ILE A 1 15.57 16.99 17.98
C ILE A 1 15.75 15.55 17.48
N ASN A 2 16.05 15.31 16.20
CA ASN A 2 16.18 13.95 15.66
C ASN A 2 17.23 13.09 16.38
N GLY A 3 18.40 13.64 16.72
CA GLY A 3 19.42 12.89 17.48
C GLY A 3 18.93 12.38 18.84
N VAL A 4 18.09 13.15 19.53
CA VAL A 4 17.47 12.73 20.80
C VAL A 4 16.45 11.62 20.58
N LEU A 5 15.61 11.73 19.54
CA LEU A 5 14.60 10.71 19.22
C LEU A 5 15.23 9.40 18.74
N GLN A 6 16.27 9.47 17.92
CA GLN A 6 17.02 8.31 17.46
C GLN A 6 17.76 7.57 18.57
N SER A 7 18.10 8.26 19.69
CA SER A 7 18.67 7.58 20.87
C SER A 7 17.65 6.72 21.62
N LEU A 8 16.35 6.89 21.39
CA LEU A 8 15.29 6.08 22.00
C LEU A 8 15.11 4.76 21.26
N ASP A 9 15.00 4.83 19.95
CA ASP A 9 14.85 3.68 19.04
C ASP A 9 15.06 4.12 17.57
N PRO A 10 15.29 3.20 16.61
CA PRO A 10 15.58 3.55 15.21
C PRO A 10 14.36 4.09 14.44
N TYR A 11 13.16 4.04 15.00
CA TYR A 11 11.92 4.42 14.30
C TYR A 11 11.31 5.73 14.79
N SER A 12 11.69 6.20 15.99
CA SER A 12 11.26 7.49 16.53
C SER A 12 11.95 8.63 15.80
N ALA A 13 11.19 9.60 15.30
CA ALA A 13 11.71 10.72 14.52
C ALA A 13 10.81 11.95 14.57
N TYR A 14 11.42 13.13 14.43
CA TYR A 14 10.71 14.35 14.08
C TYR A 14 10.50 14.39 12.56
N MET A 15 9.31 14.78 12.15
CA MET A 15 8.93 15.04 10.77
C MET A 15 8.74 16.54 10.57
N SER A 16 9.40 17.09 9.55
CA SER A 16 9.13 18.47 9.12
C SER A 16 7.66 18.62 8.69
N PRO A 17 7.11 19.84 8.60
CA PRO A 17 5.74 20.06 8.11
C PRO A 17 5.45 19.38 6.77
N GLU A 18 6.43 19.38 5.86
CA GLU A 18 6.30 18.72 4.55
C GLU A 18 6.20 17.21 4.69
N LEU A 19 7.13 16.58 5.43
CA LEU A 19 7.13 15.13 5.66
C LEU A 19 5.90 14.67 6.44
N PHE A 20 5.47 15.47 7.42
CA PHE A 20 4.26 15.18 8.18
C PHE A 20 3.01 15.20 7.29
N LYS A 21 2.89 16.18 6.41
CA LYS A 21 1.79 16.29 5.44
C LYS A 21 1.81 15.14 4.42
N GLU A 22 2.99 14.75 3.96
CA GLU A 22 3.17 13.61 3.05
C GLU A 22 2.72 12.31 3.74
N MET A 23 3.19 12.05 4.96
CA MET A 23 2.78 10.90 5.76
C MET A 23 1.25 10.87 6.01
N GLN A 24 0.63 12.02 6.30
CA GLN A 24 -0.82 12.10 6.44
C GLN A 24 -1.56 11.76 5.13
N THR A 25 -1.03 12.20 3.99
CA THR A 25 -1.56 11.88 2.67
C THR A 25 -1.51 10.39 2.38
N ASP A 26 -0.35 9.76 2.65
CA ASP A 26 -0.15 8.32 2.47
C ASP A 26 -1.06 7.50 3.40
N THR A 27 -1.22 7.98 4.65
CA THR A 27 -2.10 7.35 5.64
C THR A 27 -3.56 7.40 5.21
N ARG A 28 -4.03 8.53 4.71
CA ARG A 28 -5.41 8.68 4.18
C ARG A 28 -5.62 7.85 2.91
N GLY A 29 -4.55 7.64 2.13
CA GLY A 29 -4.64 7.00 0.82
C GLY A 29 -5.37 7.86 -0.21
N GLU A 30 -5.38 9.17 -0.02
CA GLU A 30 -6.00 10.14 -0.92
C GLU A 30 -5.30 11.49 -0.87
N PHE A 31 -5.34 12.23 -1.97
CA PHE A 31 -4.77 13.58 -2.04
C PHE A 31 -5.54 14.48 -3.00
N GLY A 32 -5.47 15.77 -2.76
CA GLY A 32 -5.98 16.77 -3.71
C GLY A 32 -5.05 16.88 -4.92
N GLY A 33 -5.56 16.54 -6.10
CA GLY A 33 -4.75 16.49 -7.30
C GLY A 33 -5.56 16.41 -8.60
N LEU A 34 -4.89 16.00 -9.66
CA LEU A 34 -5.44 15.98 -11.03
C LEU A 34 -5.77 14.55 -11.49
N GLY A 35 -5.13 13.52 -10.90
CA GLY A 35 -5.27 12.13 -11.32
C GLY A 35 -4.48 11.83 -12.60
N ILE A 36 -3.17 12.10 -12.56
CA ILE A 36 -2.24 11.84 -13.67
C ILE A 36 -1.07 11.03 -13.17
N GLU A 37 -0.79 9.94 -13.84
CA GLU A 37 0.48 9.22 -13.70
C GLU A 37 1.52 9.88 -14.62
N ILE A 38 2.66 10.28 -14.06
CA ILE A 38 3.69 11.02 -14.76
C ILE A 38 5.07 10.42 -14.58
N GLY A 39 5.95 10.67 -15.55
CA GLY A 39 7.35 10.31 -15.52
C GLY A 39 8.22 11.43 -16.07
N MET A 40 9.53 11.22 -16.07
CA MET A 40 10.49 12.11 -16.72
C MET A 40 11.01 11.49 -18.02
N GLU A 41 10.97 12.27 -19.10
CA GLU A 41 11.58 11.90 -20.38
C GLU A 41 12.32 13.10 -20.96
N ALA A 42 13.63 12.92 -21.20
CA ALA A 42 14.51 13.99 -21.72
C ALA A 42 14.42 15.31 -20.91
N GLY A 43 14.32 15.23 -19.58
CA GLY A 43 14.25 16.40 -18.69
C GLY A 43 12.90 17.13 -18.69
N VAL A 44 11.86 16.54 -19.25
CA VAL A 44 10.49 17.09 -19.30
C VAL A 44 9.52 16.11 -18.66
N VAL A 45 8.49 16.62 -17.99
CA VAL A 45 7.42 15.79 -17.40
C VAL A 45 6.53 15.28 -18.52
N LYS A 46 6.44 13.95 -18.62
CA LYS A 46 5.57 13.23 -19.57
C LYS A 46 4.42 12.58 -18.84
N VAL A 47 3.23 12.71 -19.39
CA VAL A 47 2.05 11.96 -18.96
C VAL A 47 2.19 10.51 -19.41
N ILE A 48 2.27 9.58 -18.46
CA ILE A 48 2.23 8.15 -18.73
C ILE A 48 0.78 7.78 -19.03
N SER A 49 -0.13 8.11 -18.10
CA SER A 49 -1.57 7.90 -18.27
C SER A 49 -2.38 8.86 -17.38
N PRO A 50 -3.48 9.45 -17.86
CA PRO A 50 -4.50 9.96 -16.96
C PRO A 50 -5.21 8.77 -16.28
N ILE A 51 -5.56 8.93 -15.02
CA ILE A 51 -6.35 7.94 -14.27
C ILE A 51 -7.82 8.15 -14.67
N ASP A 52 -8.53 7.07 -14.99
CA ASP A 52 -9.94 7.11 -15.38
C ASP A 52 -10.81 7.81 -14.33
N ASP A 53 -11.86 8.46 -14.76
CA ASP A 53 -12.83 9.21 -13.94
C ASP A 53 -12.26 10.41 -13.17
N THR A 54 -10.98 10.72 -13.29
CA THR A 54 -10.33 11.86 -12.63
C THR A 54 -10.48 13.19 -13.39
N PRO A 55 -10.19 14.32 -12.74
CA PRO A 55 -10.25 15.63 -13.38
C PRO A 55 -9.41 15.75 -14.65
N ALA A 56 -8.23 15.14 -14.68
CA ALA A 56 -7.34 15.20 -15.84
C ALA A 56 -7.90 14.42 -17.03
N ALA A 57 -8.45 13.22 -16.80
CA ALA A 57 -9.10 12.44 -17.85
C ALA A 57 -10.29 13.20 -18.44
N LYS A 58 -11.16 13.76 -17.57
CA LYS A 58 -12.32 14.57 -17.98
C LYS A 58 -11.92 15.85 -18.72
N ALA A 59 -10.78 16.45 -18.39
CA ALA A 59 -10.23 17.62 -19.06
C ALA A 59 -9.52 17.30 -20.38
N GLY A 60 -9.42 16.03 -20.78
CA GLY A 60 -8.85 15.61 -22.04
C GLY A 60 -7.32 15.54 -22.08
N ILE A 61 -6.67 15.38 -20.93
CA ILE A 61 -5.26 14.97 -20.85
C ILE A 61 -5.13 13.57 -21.45
N LYS A 62 -4.06 13.32 -22.20
CA LYS A 62 -3.81 12.04 -22.87
C LYS A 62 -2.42 11.49 -22.53
N SER A 63 -2.29 10.18 -22.62
CA SER A 63 -0.99 9.51 -22.57
C SER A 63 -0.07 10.07 -23.65
N GLY A 64 1.19 10.31 -23.31
CA GLY A 64 2.20 10.91 -24.18
C GLY A 64 2.18 12.44 -24.26
N ASP A 65 1.31 13.13 -23.54
CA ASP A 65 1.37 14.60 -23.41
C ASP A 65 2.62 15.00 -22.60
N TYR A 66 3.30 16.08 -23.00
CA TYR A 66 4.40 16.67 -22.26
C TYR A 66 3.91 17.92 -21.55
N ILE A 67 4.02 17.96 -20.23
CA ILE A 67 3.68 19.12 -19.40
C ILE A 67 4.86 20.08 -19.42
N VAL A 68 4.71 21.24 -20.04
CA VAL A 68 5.78 22.25 -20.20
C VAL A 68 5.66 23.40 -19.21
N LYS A 69 4.42 23.72 -18.76
CA LYS A 69 4.16 24.70 -17.69
C LYS A 69 3.05 24.22 -16.78
N ILE A 70 3.17 24.60 -15.52
CA ILE A 70 2.15 24.45 -14.48
C ILE A 70 1.86 25.87 -13.97
N ASP A 71 0.65 26.36 -14.21
CA ASP A 71 0.33 27.79 -14.12
C ASP A 71 1.35 28.62 -14.92
N ASN A 72 2.04 29.56 -14.28
CA ASN A 72 3.08 30.36 -14.92
C ASN A 72 4.50 29.79 -14.76
N ILE A 73 4.65 28.62 -14.13
CA ILE A 73 5.95 28.02 -13.78
C ILE A 73 6.39 27.07 -14.89
N GLN A 74 7.58 27.27 -15.44
CA GLN A 74 8.22 26.34 -16.37
C GLN A 74 8.57 25.04 -15.62
N VAL A 75 8.30 23.88 -16.23
CA VAL A 75 8.59 22.57 -15.64
C VAL A 75 9.94 22.03 -16.09
N GLN A 76 10.47 22.51 -17.19
CA GLN A 76 11.79 22.11 -17.68
C GLN A 76 12.89 22.38 -16.65
N GLY A 77 13.71 21.37 -16.37
CA GLY A 77 14.79 21.46 -15.37
C GLY A 77 14.35 21.20 -13.92
N LYS A 78 13.05 21.00 -13.67
CA LYS A 78 12.56 20.57 -12.35
C LYS A 78 12.61 19.05 -12.21
N SER A 79 12.77 18.60 -10.99
CA SER A 79 12.59 17.19 -10.66
C SER A 79 11.14 16.75 -10.77
N LEU A 80 10.90 15.44 -10.91
CA LEU A 80 9.54 14.88 -10.91
C LEU A 80 8.76 15.26 -9.64
N MET A 81 9.44 15.23 -8.48
CA MET A 81 8.84 15.56 -7.20
C MET A 81 8.39 17.02 -7.12
N GLU A 82 9.19 17.96 -7.64
CA GLU A 82 8.80 19.37 -7.70
C GLU A 82 7.59 19.58 -8.59
N ALA A 83 7.52 18.89 -9.73
CA ALA A 83 6.34 18.95 -10.61
C ALA A 83 5.10 18.36 -9.92
N VAL A 84 5.22 17.25 -9.23
CA VAL A 84 4.15 16.64 -8.40
C VAL A 84 3.67 17.63 -7.34
N LYS A 85 4.59 18.29 -6.63
CA LYS A 85 4.27 19.29 -5.59
C LYS A 85 3.47 20.46 -6.14
N LEU A 86 3.77 20.93 -7.36
CA LEU A 86 3.03 21.99 -8.03
C LEU A 86 1.63 21.53 -8.47
N MET A 87 1.48 20.29 -8.93
CA MET A 87 0.20 19.76 -9.38
C MET A 87 -0.74 19.38 -8.23
N ARG A 88 -0.22 18.95 -7.08
CA ARG A 88 -1.00 18.71 -5.86
C ARG A 88 -1.44 20.04 -5.23
N GLY A 89 -2.53 20.01 -4.47
CA GLY A 89 -3.02 21.18 -3.73
C GLY A 89 -4.41 20.97 -3.15
N PRO A 90 -4.99 21.98 -2.49
CA PRO A 90 -6.31 21.87 -1.89
C PRO A 90 -7.38 21.53 -2.93
N VAL A 91 -8.29 20.63 -2.55
CA VAL A 91 -9.47 20.26 -3.37
C VAL A 91 -10.29 21.51 -3.67
N GLY A 92 -10.82 21.59 -4.88
CA GLY A 92 -11.59 22.73 -5.36
C GLY A 92 -10.76 23.88 -5.94
N THR A 93 -9.43 23.89 -5.76
CA THR A 93 -8.56 24.88 -6.41
C THR A 93 -8.29 24.53 -7.87
N SER A 94 -8.18 25.55 -8.73
CA SER A 94 -7.89 25.35 -10.15
C SER A 94 -6.40 25.53 -10.44
N ILE A 95 -5.93 24.84 -11.48
CA ILE A 95 -4.57 24.90 -12.00
C ILE A 95 -4.64 24.90 -13.53
N GLU A 96 -3.74 25.62 -14.22
CA GLU A 96 -3.60 25.61 -15.67
C GLU A 96 -2.36 24.81 -16.06
N LEU A 97 -2.54 23.73 -16.82
CA LEU A 97 -1.46 22.99 -17.44
C LEU A 97 -1.27 23.48 -18.89
N THR A 98 -0.03 23.82 -19.26
CA THR A 98 0.34 23.98 -20.66
C THR A 98 1.03 22.71 -21.10
N ILE A 99 0.45 22.03 -22.08
CA ILE A 99 0.96 20.76 -22.61
C ILE A 99 1.40 20.87 -24.06
N ARG A 100 2.35 20.02 -24.46
CA ARG A 100 2.67 19.71 -25.84
C ARG A 100 2.19 18.31 -26.17
N ARG A 101 1.46 18.17 -27.27
CA ARG A 101 0.93 16.89 -27.77
C ARG A 101 1.51 16.59 -29.13
N LYS A 102 1.88 15.34 -29.37
CA LYS A 102 2.34 14.88 -30.69
C LYS A 102 1.32 15.27 -31.77
N ASN A 103 1.82 15.71 -32.90
CA ASN A 103 1.01 16.19 -34.08
C ASN A 103 0.20 17.48 -33.88
N ILE A 104 0.35 18.19 -32.76
CA ILE A 104 -0.26 19.51 -32.54
C ILE A 104 0.85 20.55 -32.40
N LYS A 105 0.92 21.49 -33.36
CA LYS A 105 2.00 22.49 -33.41
C LYS A 105 1.97 23.49 -32.25
N LYS A 106 0.77 23.89 -31.81
CA LYS A 106 0.59 24.90 -30.75
C LYS A 106 0.46 24.23 -29.40
N PRO A 107 1.08 24.77 -28.31
CA PRO A 107 0.79 24.33 -26.98
C PRO A 107 -0.70 24.44 -26.64
N ILE A 108 -1.19 23.46 -25.85
CA ILE A 108 -2.58 23.42 -25.41
C ILE A 108 -2.60 23.85 -23.95
N LYS A 109 -3.47 24.79 -23.60
CA LYS A 109 -3.73 25.19 -22.23
C LYS A 109 -4.99 24.48 -21.71
N ILE A 110 -4.89 23.82 -20.59
CA ILE A 110 -5.98 23.07 -19.99
C ILE A 110 -6.13 23.49 -18.54
N LYS A 111 -7.26 24.06 -18.19
CA LYS A 111 -7.60 24.41 -16.81
C LYS A 111 -8.29 23.21 -16.16
N ILE A 112 -7.78 22.79 -15.00
CA ILE A 112 -8.27 21.62 -14.28
C ILE A 112 -8.52 22.02 -12.82
N THR A 113 -9.66 21.62 -12.26
CA THR A 113 -9.95 21.80 -10.83
C THR A 113 -9.53 20.55 -10.09
N ARG A 114 -8.71 20.71 -9.03
CA ARG A 114 -8.24 19.60 -8.19
C ARG A 114 -9.40 18.93 -7.48
N GLN A 115 -9.41 17.63 -7.48
CA GLN A 115 -10.35 16.78 -6.74
C GLN A 115 -9.59 15.81 -5.85
N ILE A 116 -10.32 15.10 -5.01
CA ILE A 116 -9.76 13.96 -4.25
C ILE A 116 -9.38 12.88 -5.26
N ILE A 117 -8.13 12.46 -5.20
CA ILE A 117 -7.59 11.33 -5.97
C ILE A 117 -7.29 10.22 -4.99
N GLU A 118 -8.04 9.12 -5.07
CA GLU A 118 -7.80 7.94 -4.26
C GLU A 118 -6.61 7.15 -4.77
N VAL A 119 -5.72 6.75 -3.85
CA VAL A 119 -4.61 5.85 -4.14
C VAL A 119 -5.13 4.42 -4.08
N LYS A 120 -5.11 3.71 -5.20
CA LYS A 120 -5.45 2.29 -5.22
C LYS A 120 -4.39 1.48 -4.47
N SER A 121 -4.64 1.20 -3.19
CA SER A 121 -3.79 0.35 -2.36
C SER A 121 -3.97 -1.13 -2.66
N VAL A 122 -5.07 -1.52 -3.27
CA VAL A 122 -5.40 -2.90 -3.61
C VAL A 122 -5.57 -3.05 -5.12
N SER A 123 -5.00 -4.11 -5.68
CA SER A 123 -5.23 -4.51 -7.06
C SER A 123 -5.50 -6.01 -7.12
N SER A 124 -6.29 -6.46 -8.10
CA SER A 124 -6.68 -7.84 -8.21
C SER A 124 -6.80 -8.33 -9.64
N LYS A 125 -6.65 -9.62 -9.83
CA LYS A 125 -6.94 -10.34 -11.07
C LYS A 125 -7.29 -11.82 -10.76
N ILE A 126 -7.95 -12.49 -11.69
CA ILE A 126 -8.15 -13.93 -11.61
C ILE A 126 -7.00 -14.61 -12.34
N LEU A 127 -6.41 -15.61 -11.72
CA LEU A 127 -5.28 -16.39 -12.23
C LEU A 127 -5.63 -17.88 -12.29
N GLY A 128 -4.86 -18.62 -13.08
CA GLY A 128 -4.84 -20.07 -13.14
C GLY A 128 -5.57 -20.64 -14.35
N ASP A 129 -5.07 -21.79 -14.83
CA ASP A 129 -5.60 -22.51 -15.98
C ASP A 129 -6.55 -23.64 -15.56
N LYS A 130 -6.30 -24.26 -14.39
CA LYS A 130 -7.06 -25.41 -13.86
C LYS A 130 -8.03 -25.01 -12.76
N LYS A 131 -7.63 -24.04 -11.92
CA LYS A 131 -8.42 -23.46 -10.84
C LYS A 131 -8.45 -21.95 -10.99
N ASN A 132 -9.58 -21.34 -10.70
CA ASN A 132 -9.71 -19.90 -10.68
C ASN A 132 -9.21 -19.37 -9.33
N LEU A 133 -8.05 -18.74 -9.33
CA LEU A 133 -7.43 -18.19 -8.13
C LEU A 133 -7.63 -16.69 -8.08
N GLY A 134 -8.19 -16.20 -6.98
CA GLY A 134 -8.29 -14.77 -6.71
C GLY A 134 -6.93 -14.22 -6.25
N TYR A 135 -6.16 -13.62 -7.17
CA TYR A 135 -4.94 -12.89 -6.80
C TYR A 135 -5.30 -11.49 -6.37
N ILE A 136 -4.91 -11.13 -5.15
CA ILE A 136 -5.13 -9.80 -4.58
C ILE A 136 -3.81 -9.28 -4.04
N ARG A 137 -3.32 -8.17 -4.59
CA ARG A 137 -2.12 -7.49 -4.12
C ARG A 137 -2.50 -6.27 -3.29
N LEU A 138 -2.04 -6.26 -2.05
CA LEU A 138 -2.17 -5.14 -1.13
C LEU A 138 -0.81 -4.43 -1.02
N LYS A 139 -0.74 -3.18 -1.46
CA LYS A 139 0.49 -2.38 -1.53
C LYS A 139 0.77 -1.58 -0.27
N SER A 140 -0.26 -1.22 0.48
CA SER A 140 -0.18 -0.49 1.75
C SER A 140 -1.48 -0.64 2.53
N PHE A 141 -1.44 -0.37 3.84
CA PHE A 141 -2.60 -0.36 4.72
C PHE A 141 -2.99 1.09 5.05
N ASN A 142 -3.66 1.78 4.12
CA ASN A 142 -4.21 3.13 4.30
C ASN A 142 -5.70 3.10 4.70
N GLU A 143 -6.30 4.25 5.00
CA GLU A 143 -7.69 4.36 5.49
C GLU A 143 -8.77 3.76 4.56
N ASN A 144 -8.44 3.52 3.28
CA ASN A 144 -9.36 2.97 2.28
C ASN A 144 -9.09 1.50 1.96
N SER A 145 -8.03 0.89 2.53
CA SER A 145 -7.58 -0.45 2.13
C SER A 145 -8.60 -1.54 2.43
N ASP A 146 -9.23 -1.52 3.61
CA ASP A 146 -10.24 -2.51 4.00
C ASP A 146 -11.48 -2.45 3.11
N LYS A 147 -11.93 -1.25 2.73
CA LYS A 147 -13.08 -1.07 1.83
C LYS A 147 -12.78 -1.60 0.43
N GLN A 148 -11.60 -1.22 -0.14
CA GLN A 148 -11.17 -1.70 -1.46
C GLN A 148 -11.01 -3.23 -1.46
N PHE A 149 -10.41 -3.78 -0.40
CA PHE A 149 -10.19 -5.21 -0.26
C PHE A 149 -11.53 -5.97 -0.16
N ASN A 150 -12.43 -5.51 0.72
CA ASN A 150 -13.74 -6.11 0.92
C ASN A 150 -14.60 -6.07 -0.35
N GLN A 151 -14.56 -4.99 -1.12
CA GLN A 151 -15.26 -4.91 -2.40
C GLN A 151 -14.80 -6.02 -3.35
N ILE A 152 -13.49 -6.24 -3.49
CA ILE A 152 -12.91 -7.27 -4.36
C ILE A 152 -13.32 -8.67 -3.89
N ILE A 153 -13.21 -8.96 -2.58
CA ILE A 153 -13.62 -10.25 -2.02
C ILE A 153 -15.10 -10.52 -2.32
N ARG A 154 -15.97 -9.55 -2.06
CA ARG A 154 -17.41 -9.69 -2.32
C ARG A 154 -17.73 -9.91 -3.80
N GLU A 155 -17.05 -9.22 -4.71
CA GLU A 155 -17.21 -9.41 -6.16
C GLU A 155 -16.78 -10.82 -6.56
N TYR A 156 -15.66 -11.33 -6.03
CA TYR A 156 -15.16 -12.67 -6.30
C TYR A 156 -16.08 -13.76 -5.72
N GLU A 157 -16.49 -13.63 -4.47
CA GLU A 157 -17.39 -14.59 -3.83
C GLU A 157 -18.79 -14.59 -4.48
N LYS A 158 -19.28 -13.44 -4.92
CA LYS A 158 -20.55 -13.33 -5.63
C LYS A 158 -20.55 -14.08 -6.98
N SER A 159 -19.39 -14.12 -7.63
CA SER A 159 -19.24 -14.90 -8.88
C SER A 159 -19.29 -16.40 -8.65
N ASN A 160 -19.02 -16.85 -7.42
CA ASN A 160 -18.93 -18.26 -7.00
C ASN A 160 -17.99 -19.13 -7.88
N LYS A 161 -16.93 -18.49 -8.44
CA LYS A 161 -16.00 -19.13 -9.36
C LYS A 161 -14.58 -19.26 -8.81
N ILE A 162 -14.30 -18.67 -7.64
CA ILE A 162 -12.96 -18.68 -7.05
C ILE A 162 -12.78 -19.92 -6.19
N ASP A 163 -11.70 -20.65 -6.44
CA ASP A 163 -11.33 -21.89 -5.75
C ASP A 163 -10.38 -21.65 -4.57
N GLY A 164 -9.65 -20.53 -4.59
CA GLY A 164 -8.71 -20.15 -3.54
C GLY A 164 -8.10 -18.77 -3.78
N TYR A 165 -7.31 -18.29 -2.85
CA TYR A 165 -6.77 -16.94 -2.87
C TYR A 165 -5.25 -16.90 -2.75
N ILE A 166 -4.61 -16.01 -3.51
CA ILE A 166 -3.21 -15.62 -3.37
C ILE A 166 -3.20 -14.15 -2.95
N LEU A 167 -2.75 -13.88 -1.72
CA LEU A 167 -2.69 -12.54 -1.13
C LEU A 167 -1.24 -12.06 -1.15
N ASP A 168 -0.93 -11.04 -1.96
CA ASP A 168 0.44 -10.58 -2.17
C ASP A 168 0.74 -9.33 -1.36
N LEU A 169 1.61 -9.47 -0.37
CA LEU A 169 2.13 -8.41 0.51
C LEU A 169 3.59 -8.06 0.22
N ARG A 170 4.19 -8.60 -0.82
CA ARG A 170 5.59 -8.28 -1.14
C ARG A 170 5.77 -6.80 -1.40
N ASN A 171 6.84 -6.23 -0.84
CA ASN A 171 7.14 -4.79 -0.86
C ASN A 171 6.02 -3.91 -0.26
N ASN A 172 5.22 -4.45 0.66
CA ASN A 172 4.23 -3.68 1.42
C ASN A 172 4.81 -3.28 2.78
N PRO A 173 5.18 -2.01 3.01
CA PRO A 173 5.82 -1.56 4.24
C PRO A 173 4.86 -1.50 5.44
N GLY A 174 3.61 -1.89 5.24
CA GLY A 174 2.56 -1.85 6.25
C GLY A 174 1.66 -0.62 6.14
N GLY A 175 1.36 -0.01 7.27
CA GLY A 175 0.47 1.14 7.42
C GLY A 175 -0.33 1.08 8.71
N LEU A 176 -1.62 1.38 8.66
CA LEU A 176 -2.49 1.47 9.83
C LEU A 176 -2.78 0.11 10.46
N LEU A 177 -2.57 0.03 11.79
CA LEU A 177 -2.92 -1.14 12.60
C LEU A 177 -4.40 -1.54 12.43
N THR A 178 -5.29 -0.55 12.44
CA THR A 178 -6.74 -0.78 12.29
C THR A 178 -7.08 -1.46 10.96
N GLN A 179 -6.37 -1.11 9.90
CA GLN A 179 -6.55 -1.71 8.59
C GLN A 179 -6.04 -3.16 8.54
N ALA A 180 -4.90 -3.44 9.19
CA ALA A 180 -4.42 -4.81 9.32
C ALA A 180 -5.43 -5.69 10.07
N ILE A 181 -5.98 -5.19 11.19
CA ILE A 181 -7.00 -5.88 11.96
C ILE A 181 -8.25 -6.13 11.11
N ASN A 182 -8.79 -5.09 10.46
CA ASN A 182 -10.01 -5.20 9.66
C ASN A 182 -9.86 -6.19 8.50
N ILE A 183 -8.72 -6.17 7.79
CA ILE A 183 -8.49 -7.06 6.64
C ILE A 183 -8.22 -8.50 7.11
N THR A 184 -7.52 -8.69 8.23
CA THR A 184 -7.30 -10.03 8.81
C THR A 184 -8.61 -10.66 9.26
N ASP A 185 -9.50 -9.86 9.85
CA ASP A 185 -10.83 -10.25 10.33
C ASP A 185 -11.69 -10.92 9.24
N PHE A 186 -11.51 -10.55 7.96
CA PHE A 186 -12.25 -11.18 6.84
C PHE A 186 -11.99 -12.68 6.67
N PHE A 187 -10.90 -13.19 7.22
CA PHE A 187 -10.46 -14.57 7.02
C PHE A 187 -10.52 -15.45 8.27
N LEU A 188 -10.92 -14.88 9.40
CA LEU A 188 -10.97 -15.59 10.68
C LEU A 188 -12.39 -15.61 11.25
N ASP A 189 -12.79 -16.74 11.82
CA ASP A 189 -14.07 -16.86 12.53
C ASP A 189 -13.99 -16.40 13.99
N ASP A 190 -12.81 -16.49 14.59
CA ASP A 190 -12.54 -16.08 15.96
C ASP A 190 -11.02 -16.03 16.25
N GLY A 191 -10.68 -15.71 17.48
CA GLY A 191 -9.31 -15.71 17.98
C GLY A 191 -8.63 -14.35 17.98
N GLU A 192 -7.48 -14.28 18.63
CA GLU A 192 -6.67 -13.06 18.70
C GLU A 192 -6.00 -12.81 17.35
N ILE A 193 -6.06 -11.57 16.84
CA ILE A 193 -5.34 -11.14 15.62
C ILE A 193 -3.96 -10.63 16.00
N VAL A 194 -3.90 -9.75 17.00
CA VAL A 194 -2.67 -9.12 17.45
C VAL A 194 -2.85 -8.56 18.86
N SER A 195 -1.79 -8.52 19.64
CA SER A 195 -1.73 -7.74 20.86
C SER A 195 -0.64 -6.68 20.83
N THR A 196 -0.84 -5.59 21.56
CA THR A 196 0.15 -4.54 21.76
C THR A 196 0.52 -4.47 23.23
N LYS A 197 1.82 -4.51 23.54
CA LYS A 197 2.31 -4.38 24.92
C LYS A 197 3.14 -3.11 25.03
N ALA A 198 2.67 -2.19 25.88
CA ALA A 198 3.37 -0.97 26.22
C ALA A 198 4.25 -1.16 27.46
N ARG A 199 5.00 -0.10 27.84
CA ARG A 199 5.82 -0.11 29.06
C ARG A 199 5.00 -0.39 30.32
N LYS A 200 3.78 0.16 30.40
CA LYS A 200 2.84 -0.12 31.49
C LYS A 200 1.93 -1.28 31.09
N ARG A 201 1.82 -2.31 31.93
CA ARG A 201 0.95 -3.47 31.70
C ARG A 201 -0.52 -3.10 31.48
N SER A 202 -1.01 -2.03 32.13
CA SER A 202 -2.37 -1.51 31.95
C SER A 202 -2.68 -0.99 30.55
N GLU A 203 -1.68 -0.74 29.72
CA GLU A 203 -1.80 -0.25 28.35
C GLU A 203 -1.66 -1.38 27.31
N THR A 204 -1.65 -2.64 27.74
CA THR A 204 -1.71 -3.80 26.86
C THR A 204 -3.10 -3.89 26.24
N ARG A 205 -3.17 -4.00 24.92
CA ARG A 205 -4.42 -4.18 24.19
C ARG A 205 -4.35 -5.45 23.37
N LYS A 206 -5.50 -6.15 23.29
CA LYS A 206 -5.71 -7.31 22.44
C LYS A 206 -6.82 -7.05 21.45
N PHE A 207 -6.60 -7.49 20.24
CA PHE A 207 -7.58 -7.35 19.15
C PHE A 207 -7.95 -8.73 18.66
N PHE A 208 -9.25 -8.99 18.55
CA PHE A 208 -9.82 -10.28 18.22
C PHE A 208 -10.62 -10.21 16.92
N ALA A 209 -10.66 -11.32 16.21
CA ALA A 209 -11.52 -11.48 15.07
C ALA A 209 -12.98 -11.55 15.53
N ARG A 210 -13.87 -11.06 14.68
CA ARG A 210 -15.32 -11.21 14.80
C ARG A 210 -15.76 -12.42 13.98
N LYS A 211 -16.84 -13.06 14.37
CA LYS A 211 -17.34 -14.25 13.67
C LYS A 211 -17.69 -13.94 12.22
N GLY A 212 -17.13 -14.72 11.30
CA GLY A 212 -17.48 -14.72 9.89
C GLY A 212 -16.26 -14.72 8.95
N ASP A 213 -15.82 -15.90 8.50
CA ASP A 213 -14.88 -16.03 7.40
C ASP A 213 -15.59 -15.73 6.06
N GLU A 214 -15.33 -14.57 5.48
CA GLU A 214 -15.98 -14.08 4.25
C GLU A 214 -15.72 -14.98 3.02
N ILE A 215 -14.66 -15.77 3.03
CA ILE A 215 -14.32 -16.71 1.95
C ILE A 215 -14.63 -18.19 2.28
N LYS A 216 -15.30 -18.43 3.40
CA LYS A 216 -15.87 -19.74 3.78
C LYS A 216 -14.85 -20.88 3.77
N GLY A 217 -13.70 -20.67 4.35
CA GLY A 217 -12.64 -21.69 4.48
C GLY A 217 -11.86 -21.99 3.20
N LYS A 218 -12.06 -21.27 2.10
CA LYS A 218 -11.25 -21.47 0.89
C LYS A 218 -9.76 -21.31 1.20
N PRO A 219 -8.89 -22.10 0.53
CA PRO A 219 -7.45 -22.07 0.80
C PRO A 219 -6.82 -20.74 0.44
N ILE A 220 -5.82 -20.32 1.24
CA ILE A 220 -5.09 -19.06 1.08
C ILE A 220 -3.59 -19.33 1.04
N ILE A 221 -2.88 -18.67 0.12
CA ILE A 221 -1.43 -18.50 0.16
C ILE A 221 -1.14 -17.02 0.30
N VAL A 222 -0.30 -16.63 1.25
CA VAL A 222 0.17 -15.25 1.43
C VAL A 222 1.61 -15.16 0.96
N LEU A 223 1.89 -14.25 0.02
CA LEU A 223 3.24 -13.96 -0.45
C LEU A 223 3.86 -12.82 0.35
N ILE A 224 5.04 -13.04 0.90
CA ILE A 224 5.83 -12.06 1.64
C ILE A 224 7.28 -12.02 1.16
N ASN A 225 7.96 -10.90 1.41
CA ASN A 225 9.39 -10.74 1.24
C ASN A 225 9.95 -9.74 2.27
N ASN A 226 11.24 -9.44 2.21
CA ASN A 226 11.90 -8.50 3.12
C ASN A 226 11.31 -7.07 3.08
N GLY A 227 10.58 -6.70 2.05
CA GLY A 227 9.81 -5.45 1.97
C GLY A 227 8.44 -5.48 2.67
N SER A 228 8.02 -6.66 3.18
CA SER A 228 6.78 -6.81 3.95
C SER A 228 7.04 -6.45 5.42
N ALA A 229 6.40 -5.41 5.95
CA ALA A 229 6.70 -4.89 7.28
C ALA A 229 5.44 -4.49 8.08
N SER A 230 5.54 -4.45 9.42
CA SER A 230 4.53 -3.86 10.33
C SER A 230 3.13 -4.47 10.14
N ALA A 231 2.14 -3.72 9.63
CA ALA A 231 0.77 -4.19 9.37
C ALA A 231 0.74 -5.44 8.47
N SER A 232 1.65 -5.57 7.50
CA SER A 232 1.80 -6.76 6.67
C SER A 232 2.21 -7.98 7.49
N GLU A 233 3.08 -7.78 8.48
CA GLU A 233 3.55 -8.85 9.35
C GLU A 233 2.48 -9.28 10.36
N ILE A 234 1.65 -8.33 10.81
CA ILE A 234 0.48 -8.64 11.64
C ILE A 234 -0.49 -9.52 10.85
N PHE A 235 -0.81 -9.13 9.62
CA PHE A 235 -1.71 -9.88 8.74
C PHE A 235 -1.19 -11.29 8.44
N ALA A 236 0.05 -11.40 7.95
CA ALA A 236 0.64 -12.68 7.60
C ALA A 236 0.84 -13.58 8.82
N GLY A 237 1.36 -13.02 9.93
CA GLY A 237 1.61 -13.76 11.16
C GLY A 237 0.34 -14.27 11.82
N ALA A 238 -0.72 -13.46 11.88
CA ALA A 238 -2.00 -13.89 12.42
C ALA A 238 -2.59 -15.05 11.61
N LEU A 239 -2.63 -14.95 10.29
CA LEU A 239 -3.14 -16.04 9.44
C LEU A 239 -2.28 -17.32 9.53
N LYS A 240 -0.97 -17.17 9.71
CA LYS A 240 -0.06 -18.28 9.97
C LYS A 240 -0.36 -18.98 11.29
N ASP A 241 -0.42 -18.24 12.39
CA ASP A 241 -0.65 -18.77 13.73
C ASP A 241 -1.99 -19.50 13.84
N HIS A 242 -3.02 -18.97 13.18
CA HIS A 242 -4.32 -19.62 13.05
C HIS A 242 -4.35 -20.79 12.05
N LYS A 243 -3.22 -21.09 11.36
CA LYS A 243 -3.15 -22.10 10.30
C LYS A 243 -4.19 -21.84 9.18
N ARG A 244 -4.56 -20.58 9.00
CA ARG A 244 -5.57 -20.16 8.02
C ARG A 244 -4.98 -20.00 6.62
N ALA A 245 -3.69 -19.68 6.52
CA ALA A 245 -2.98 -19.52 5.27
C ALA A 245 -1.59 -20.17 5.31
N ILE A 246 -1.09 -20.57 4.15
CA ILE A 246 0.31 -20.91 3.95
C ILE A 246 1.07 -19.62 3.61
N ILE A 247 2.14 -19.34 4.32
CA ILE A 247 3.02 -18.20 4.05
C ILE A 247 4.15 -18.65 3.14
N LEU A 248 4.33 -17.96 2.01
CA LEU A 248 5.31 -18.31 0.99
C LEU A 248 6.16 -17.11 0.60
N GLY A 249 7.43 -17.34 0.32
CA GLY A 249 8.39 -16.33 -0.16
C GLY A 249 9.59 -16.22 0.75
N GLU A 250 9.96 -15.03 1.15
CA GLU A 250 11.14 -14.74 1.99
C GLU A 250 10.71 -14.18 3.35
N ASN A 251 11.64 -14.17 4.32
CA ASN A 251 11.39 -13.56 5.62
C ASN A 251 10.96 -12.10 5.48
N SER A 252 9.99 -11.69 6.28
CA SER A 252 9.59 -10.30 6.36
C SER A 252 10.62 -9.43 7.11
N TYR A 253 10.39 -8.14 7.18
CA TYR A 253 11.35 -7.13 7.66
C TYR A 253 11.65 -7.23 9.17
N GLY A 254 10.65 -7.54 10.01
CA GLY A 254 10.81 -7.54 11.47
C GLY A 254 10.52 -6.21 12.17
N LYS A 255 9.56 -5.42 11.67
CA LYS A 255 9.12 -4.17 12.33
C LYS A 255 8.01 -4.41 13.33
N GLY A 256 8.37 -4.81 14.54
CA GLY A 256 7.41 -5.10 15.62
C GLY A 256 7.04 -3.91 16.50
N SER A 257 7.25 -2.66 16.07
CA SER A 257 6.99 -1.46 16.87
C SER A 257 5.69 -0.76 16.50
N VAL A 258 4.91 -0.36 17.54
CA VAL A 258 3.73 0.51 17.41
C VAL A 258 4.17 1.96 17.56
N GLN A 259 3.80 2.79 16.61
CA GLN A 259 4.16 4.21 16.62
C GLN A 259 2.93 5.09 16.83
N SER A 260 3.06 6.11 17.67
CA SER A 260 2.11 7.21 17.79
C SER A 260 2.62 8.40 17.02
N ILE A 261 1.70 9.11 16.39
CA ILE A 261 1.98 10.35 15.66
C ILE A 261 1.42 11.50 16.46
N ILE A 262 2.27 12.43 16.85
CA ILE A 262 1.94 13.59 17.68
C ILE A 262 2.12 14.85 16.84
N PRO A 263 1.02 15.53 16.43
CA PRO A 263 1.11 16.79 15.72
C PRO A 263 1.77 17.89 16.59
N LEU A 264 2.56 18.74 15.98
CA LEU A 264 3.22 19.87 16.63
C LEU A 264 2.64 21.20 16.14
N GLN A 265 2.85 22.27 16.93
CA GLN A 265 2.34 23.62 16.62
C GLN A 265 3.02 24.27 15.40
N ASP A 266 4.22 23.85 15.05
CA ASP A 266 4.96 24.29 13.86
C ASP A 266 4.46 23.67 12.57
N GLY A 267 3.41 22.82 12.63
CA GLY A 267 2.87 22.07 11.50
C GLY A 267 3.61 20.76 11.20
N GLY A 268 4.69 20.47 11.91
CA GLY A 268 5.40 19.18 11.87
C GLY A 268 4.78 18.13 12.77
N GLY A 269 5.46 17.03 12.98
CA GLY A 269 5.01 15.95 13.85
C GLY A 269 6.16 15.15 14.47
N ILE A 270 5.87 14.50 15.57
CA ILE A 270 6.76 13.50 16.18
C ILE A 270 6.13 12.13 15.96
N ARG A 271 6.91 11.23 15.39
CA ARG A 271 6.64 9.80 15.36
C ARG A 271 7.39 9.16 16.53
N LEU A 272 6.66 8.55 17.45
CA LEU A 272 7.21 7.99 18.69
C LEU A 272 6.79 6.54 18.86
N THR A 273 7.73 5.66 19.12
CA THR A 273 7.45 4.26 19.49
C THR A 273 6.88 4.19 20.90
N ILE A 274 5.68 3.62 21.02
CA ILE A 274 4.94 3.54 22.30
C ILE A 274 4.70 2.12 22.79
N SER A 275 4.74 1.13 21.90
CA SER A 275 4.44 -0.29 22.22
C SER A 275 5.13 -1.22 21.23
N LYS A 276 5.06 -2.53 21.52
CA LYS A 276 5.47 -3.60 20.59
C LYS A 276 4.27 -4.46 20.22
N TYR A 277 4.28 -5.00 18.98
CA TYR A 277 3.32 -5.99 18.50
C TYR A 277 3.71 -7.40 18.92
N TYR A 278 2.70 -8.20 19.19
CA TYR A 278 2.83 -9.64 19.44
C TYR A 278 1.76 -10.38 18.66
N LEU A 279 2.16 -11.46 18.02
CA LEU A 279 1.29 -12.36 17.29
C LEU A 279 0.42 -13.20 18.25
N PRO A 280 -0.62 -13.90 17.76
CA PRO A 280 -1.45 -14.78 18.57
C PRO A 280 -0.68 -15.84 19.34
N SER A 281 0.40 -16.39 18.77
CA SER A 281 1.36 -17.29 19.45
C SER A 281 2.03 -16.66 20.67
N GLY A 282 2.02 -15.33 20.79
CA GLY A 282 2.77 -14.57 21.78
C GLY A 282 4.17 -14.16 21.33
N ASP A 283 4.57 -14.53 20.12
CA ASP A 283 5.86 -14.19 19.55
C ASP A 283 5.94 -12.72 19.17
N SER A 284 7.14 -12.14 19.36
CA SER A 284 7.40 -10.76 18.94
C SER A 284 7.82 -10.73 17.48
N ILE A 285 7.23 -9.81 16.70
CA ILE A 285 7.65 -9.55 15.33
C ILE A 285 9.02 -8.84 15.26
N SER A 286 9.41 -8.15 16.36
CA SER A 286 10.61 -7.30 16.38
C SER A 286 11.87 -8.08 16.02
N GLU A 287 12.59 -7.60 14.99
CA GLU A 287 13.89 -8.10 14.52
C GLU A 287 13.87 -9.49 13.86
N VAL A 288 12.81 -10.28 14.07
CA VAL A 288 12.67 -11.64 13.52
C VAL A 288 11.79 -11.66 12.28
N GLY A 289 10.75 -10.85 12.29
CA GLY A 289 9.72 -10.86 11.24
C GLY A 289 8.85 -12.12 11.25
N VAL A 290 8.17 -12.34 10.14
CA VAL A 290 7.41 -13.56 9.86
C VAL A 290 8.23 -14.43 8.94
N THR A 291 8.58 -15.63 9.39
CA THR A 291 9.25 -16.65 8.58
C THR A 291 8.20 -17.36 7.72
N PRO A 292 8.40 -17.53 6.41
CA PRO A 292 7.48 -18.27 5.57
C PRO A 292 7.43 -19.76 5.93
N ASP A 293 6.31 -20.41 5.64
CA ASP A 293 6.17 -21.87 5.75
C ASP A 293 6.90 -22.55 4.59
N ILE A 294 6.92 -21.89 3.44
CA ILE A 294 7.63 -22.34 2.24
C ILE A 294 8.56 -21.21 1.78
N PHE A 295 9.85 -21.42 1.98
CA PHE A 295 10.85 -20.47 1.54
C PHE A 295 11.07 -20.58 0.03
N VAL A 296 10.86 -19.47 -0.68
CA VAL A 296 11.11 -19.35 -2.13
C VAL A 296 11.79 -18.01 -2.36
N GLU A 297 13.05 -18.03 -2.74
CA GLU A 297 13.84 -16.83 -3.03
C GLU A 297 13.39 -16.20 -4.37
N GLU A 298 13.43 -14.88 -4.44
CA GLU A 298 13.26 -14.15 -5.71
C GLU A 298 14.43 -14.51 -6.63
N PHE A 299 14.14 -15.00 -7.84
CA PHE A 299 15.18 -15.53 -8.73
C PHE A 299 15.13 -14.88 -10.11
N GLY A 300 16.33 -14.47 -10.58
CA GLY A 300 16.59 -13.97 -11.93
C GLY A 300 16.74 -12.45 -12.02
N ASP A 301 17.66 -12.00 -12.88
CA ASP A 301 17.98 -10.57 -13.09
C ASP A 301 16.78 -9.74 -13.60
N ASN A 302 15.77 -10.38 -14.16
CA ASN A 302 14.56 -9.77 -14.70
C ASN A 302 13.32 -10.05 -13.85
N PHE A 303 13.49 -10.42 -12.57
CA PHE A 303 12.38 -10.66 -11.68
C PHE A 303 11.47 -9.43 -11.57
N GLN A 304 10.19 -9.63 -11.80
CA GLN A 304 9.17 -8.61 -11.62
C GLN A 304 7.93 -9.22 -10.96
N ILE A 305 7.54 -8.65 -9.82
CA ILE A 305 6.33 -9.07 -9.11
C ILE A 305 5.12 -9.01 -10.06
N ASN A 306 4.33 -10.09 -10.06
CA ASN A 306 3.09 -10.20 -10.82
C ASN A 306 3.28 -10.23 -12.35
N SER A 307 4.45 -10.69 -12.82
CA SER A 307 4.78 -10.94 -14.23
C SER A 307 5.02 -12.44 -14.51
N GLU A 308 5.31 -12.79 -15.75
CA GLU A 308 5.71 -14.15 -16.14
C GLU A 308 7.00 -14.61 -15.47
N THR A 309 7.88 -13.67 -15.10
CA THR A 309 9.15 -13.95 -14.42
C THR A 309 9.01 -14.08 -12.90
N ASP A 310 7.81 -13.94 -12.35
CA ASP A 310 7.52 -14.07 -10.93
C ASP A 310 7.51 -15.54 -10.49
N ASN A 311 8.67 -16.07 -10.13
CA ASN A 311 8.84 -17.47 -9.72
C ASN A 311 8.08 -17.81 -8.43
N GLN A 312 7.94 -16.86 -7.49
CA GLN A 312 7.19 -17.07 -6.24
C GLN A 312 5.69 -17.19 -6.50
N LEU A 313 5.13 -16.32 -7.36
CA LEU A 313 3.73 -16.40 -7.77
C LEU A 313 3.46 -17.68 -8.55
N ASN A 314 4.35 -18.04 -9.48
CA ASN A 314 4.24 -19.28 -10.26
C ASN A 314 4.29 -20.53 -9.36
N TYR A 315 5.10 -20.50 -8.30
CA TYR A 315 5.14 -21.58 -7.31
C TYR A 315 3.83 -21.67 -6.52
N ALA A 316 3.28 -20.55 -6.08
CA ALA A 316 1.98 -20.50 -5.40
C ALA A 316 0.85 -21.09 -6.27
N ILE A 317 0.80 -20.74 -7.56
CA ILE A 317 -0.18 -21.30 -8.50
C ILE A 317 -0.01 -22.82 -8.64
N LYS A 318 1.24 -23.31 -8.70
CA LYS A 318 1.50 -24.77 -8.76
C LYS A 318 0.99 -25.49 -7.53
N LEU A 319 1.15 -24.94 -6.33
CA LEU A 319 0.65 -25.54 -5.09
C LEU A 319 -0.88 -25.70 -5.08
N PHE A 320 -1.62 -24.77 -5.67
CA PHE A 320 -3.07 -24.91 -5.82
C PHE A 320 -3.48 -25.99 -6.81
N ASN A 321 -2.62 -26.31 -7.76
CA ASN A 321 -2.90 -27.28 -8.82
C ASN A 321 -2.42 -28.71 -8.49
N SER A 322 -1.66 -28.86 -7.41
CA SER A 322 -1.23 -30.15 -6.88
C SER A 322 -2.32 -30.79 -6.01
#